data_d2196e62695c178f5147c569da66e69a
#
_entry.id   d2196e62695c178f5147c569da66e69a
#
_cell.length_a   1.000
_cell.length_b   1.000
_cell.length_c   1.000
_cell.angle_alpha   90.00
_cell.angle_beta   90.00
_cell.angle_gamma   90.00
#
_symmetry.space_group_name_H-M   'P 1'
#
loop_
_entity.id
_entity.type
_entity.pdbx_description
1 polymer ?
#
loop_
_entity_poly.entity_id
_entity_poly.type
_entity_poly.pdbx_seq_one_letter_code
_entity_poly.pdbx_strand_id
1 'polypeptide(L)'
;MSAQKQISEDRLDAIREQAARTGIVQDNGIVPSSSPFPKPALESSYHGNPVLKPPTWTWQVPLYFFVGGVAGVSTLIALVAHVVGNAGLERTELWVGFAGALLSAPLLIADLGRPARFLNMLRVFKLRSVMSVGAWTLSGFSSAVGLAFVCHEIILAGYGNEFLLLLEWVAEVFAALSGLILASYTSVLLGVTAIPVWSENRKLVPAIFLTGAMGSAAAILELLGFLVPVTQSIGIVASTFEIVLAIFIEARGRYVDRPLREGAVGWLTRAGSVLAGPTSLLLRGFWGHTPGLRYAAASCFVAGALIARFAWIAAGRVSSRDPQALFEIQRRDRNVTPAA
;
A
#
# COMPACT_ATOMS: atom_id res chain seq x y z
N MET A 1 -44.29 28.64 -29.80
CA MET A 1 -44.20 27.96 -28.49
C MET A 1 -45.60 27.58 -28.08
N SER A 2 -45.87 26.35 -27.68
CA SER A 2 -47.21 25.92 -27.26
C SER A 2 -47.52 26.51 -25.88
N ALA A 3 -48.78 26.83 -25.61
CA ALA A 3 -49.27 27.37 -24.34
C ALA A 3 -48.85 26.49 -23.12
N GLN A 4 -48.69 25.22 -23.33
CA GLN A 4 -48.29 24.23 -22.31
C GLN A 4 -46.80 24.42 -21.92
N LYS A 5 -45.94 24.86 -22.84
CA LYS A 5 -44.53 25.16 -22.53
C LYS A 5 -44.40 26.42 -21.70
N GLN A 6 -45.23 27.42 -21.99
CA GLN A 6 -45.26 28.68 -21.29
C GLN A 6 -45.77 28.55 -19.83
N ILE A 7 -46.82 27.75 -19.61
CA ILE A 7 -47.30 27.39 -18.26
C ILE A 7 -46.24 26.65 -17.44
N SER A 8 -45.42 25.80 -18.08
CA SER A 8 -44.33 25.09 -17.44
C SER A 8 -43.19 26.03 -17.01
N GLU A 9 -42.86 27.01 -17.82
CA GLU A 9 -41.83 28.01 -17.53
C GLU A 9 -42.26 28.97 -16.42
N ASP A 10 -43.49 29.49 -16.46
CA ASP A 10 -44.09 30.37 -15.42
C ASP A 10 -44.13 29.65 -14.05
N ARG A 11 -44.44 28.34 -14.04
CA ARG A 11 -44.45 27.54 -12.83
C ARG A 11 -43.04 27.32 -12.27
N LEU A 12 -42.04 27.13 -13.13
CA LEU A 12 -40.63 26.97 -12.72
C LEU A 12 -40.10 28.28 -12.16
N ASP A 13 -40.47 29.42 -12.74
CA ASP A 13 -40.03 30.72 -12.25
C ASP A 13 -40.69 31.07 -10.91
N ALA A 14 -41.97 30.71 -10.69
CA ALA A 14 -42.62 30.84 -9.38
C ALA A 14 -41.94 29.99 -8.30
N ILE A 15 -41.52 28.78 -8.64
CA ILE A 15 -40.77 27.90 -7.72
C ILE A 15 -39.39 28.47 -7.40
N ARG A 16 -38.70 29.05 -8.41
CA ARG A 16 -37.39 29.71 -8.22
C ARG A 16 -37.51 30.94 -7.33
N GLU A 17 -38.55 31.76 -7.54
CA GLU A 17 -38.80 32.94 -6.71
C GLU A 17 -39.12 32.56 -5.25
N GLN A 18 -39.95 31.54 -5.06
CA GLN A 18 -40.23 31.01 -3.73
C GLN A 18 -38.98 30.44 -3.03
N ALA A 19 -38.14 29.70 -3.75
CA ALA A 19 -36.89 29.18 -3.24
C ALA A 19 -35.87 30.31 -2.92
N ALA A 20 -35.85 31.40 -3.71
CA ALA A 20 -35.02 32.55 -3.43
C ALA A 20 -35.50 33.30 -2.16
N ARG A 21 -36.82 33.46 -1.96
CA ARG A 21 -37.40 34.09 -0.76
C ARG A 21 -37.15 33.27 0.50
N THR A 22 -37.05 31.96 0.40
CA THR A 22 -36.74 31.06 1.53
C THR A 22 -35.23 30.91 1.78
N GLY A 23 -34.38 31.58 1.03
CA GLY A 23 -32.91 31.53 1.15
C GLY A 23 -32.30 30.21 0.68
N ILE A 24 -33.09 29.38 0.00
CA ILE A 24 -32.61 28.09 -0.56
C ILE A 24 -31.86 28.32 -1.88
N VAL A 25 -32.22 29.39 -2.64
CA VAL A 25 -31.53 29.76 -3.86
C VAL A 25 -30.79 31.07 -3.65
N GLN A 26 -29.49 31.06 -3.84
CA GLN A 26 -28.64 32.25 -3.94
C GLN A 26 -28.19 32.39 -5.41
N ASP A 27 -27.68 33.55 -5.79
CA ASP A 27 -27.29 33.89 -7.17
C ASP A 27 -26.47 32.87 -7.93
N ASN A 28 -25.88 31.88 -7.24
CA ASN A 28 -25.05 30.81 -7.77
C ASN A 28 -25.67 29.40 -7.70
N GLY A 29 -27.01 29.28 -7.65
CA GLY A 29 -27.73 28.01 -7.67
C GLY A 29 -28.33 27.58 -6.33
N ILE A 30 -29.01 26.42 -6.31
CA ILE A 30 -29.70 25.88 -5.13
C ILE A 30 -28.65 25.29 -4.16
N VAL A 31 -28.42 25.99 -3.06
CA VAL A 31 -27.53 25.51 -1.98
C VAL A 31 -28.35 25.44 -0.69
N PRO A 32 -28.38 24.30 0.01
CA PRO A 32 -28.99 24.25 1.35
C PRO A 32 -28.31 25.29 2.26
N SER A 33 -29.06 26.14 2.91
CA SER A 33 -28.55 27.23 3.76
C SER A 33 -27.65 26.76 4.93
N SER A 34 -27.67 25.47 5.22
CA SER A 34 -26.88 24.79 6.27
C SER A 34 -25.76 23.90 5.73
N SER A 35 -25.49 23.94 4.42
CA SER A 35 -24.46 23.07 3.84
C SER A 35 -23.06 23.53 4.25
N PRO A 36 -22.24 22.66 4.85
CA PRO A 36 -20.85 22.96 5.15
C PRO A 36 -19.94 22.92 3.90
N PHE A 37 -20.52 22.64 2.72
CA PHE A 37 -19.77 22.55 1.47
C PHE A 37 -19.70 23.94 0.81
N PRO A 38 -18.60 24.29 0.15
CA PRO A 38 -18.51 25.52 -0.62
C PRO A 38 -19.59 25.53 -1.70
N LYS A 39 -20.19 26.70 -1.96
CA LYS A 39 -21.20 26.90 -3.01
C LYS A 39 -20.64 26.38 -4.33
N PRO A 40 -21.38 25.58 -5.10
CA PRO A 40 -20.95 25.23 -6.45
C PRO A 40 -20.89 26.50 -7.28
N ALA A 41 -19.72 26.84 -7.83
CA ALA A 41 -19.62 27.93 -8.80
C ALA A 41 -20.42 27.55 -10.05
N LEU A 42 -21.17 28.48 -10.61
CA LEU A 42 -21.93 28.27 -11.86
C LEU A 42 -21.06 27.82 -13.04
N GLU A 43 -19.76 28.15 -12.98
CA GLU A 43 -18.73 27.74 -13.96
C GLU A 43 -18.23 26.30 -13.74
N SER A 44 -18.47 25.67 -12.58
CA SER A 44 -18.13 24.26 -12.33
C SER A 44 -19.28 23.36 -12.79
N SER A 45 -19.43 23.23 -14.09
CA SER A 45 -20.25 22.20 -14.69
C SER A 45 -19.66 20.81 -14.28
N TYR A 46 -20.47 19.77 -14.28
CA TYR A 46 -20.00 18.37 -14.09
C TYR A 46 -18.91 17.98 -15.11
N HIS A 47 -18.81 18.70 -16.23
CA HIS A 47 -17.75 18.59 -17.22
C HIS A 47 -16.47 19.24 -16.67
N GLY A 48 -15.55 18.45 -16.16
CA GLY A 48 -14.27 18.91 -15.60
C GLY A 48 -13.98 18.41 -14.20
N ASN A 49 -15.00 17.95 -13.48
CA ASN A 49 -14.76 17.27 -12.22
C ASN A 49 -14.27 15.84 -12.47
N PRO A 50 -13.23 15.38 -11.75
CA PRO A 50 -12.76 14.00 -11.87
C PRO A 50 -13.90 13.06 -11.47
N VAL A 51 -14.18 12.05 -12.31
CA VAL A 51 -15.24 11.04 -12.09
C VAL A 51 -15.00 10.27 -10.79
N LEU A 52 -13.73 10.10 -10.41
CA LEU A 52 -13.32 9.48 -9.16
C LEU A 52 -12.62 10.51 -8.26
N LYS A 53 -12.91 10.46 -6.97
CA LYS A 53 -12.19 11.27 -5.99
C LYS A 53 -10.72 10.80 -5.96
N PRO A 54 -9.74 11.69 -6.22
CA PRO A 54 -8.34 11.33 -6.11
C PRO A 54 -7.99 10.88 -4.68
N PRO A 55 -7.12 9.89 -4.51
CA PRO A 55 -6.69 9.47 -3.19
C PRO A 55 -5.92 10.59 -2.50
N THR A 56 -6.31 10.90 -1.27
CA THR A 56 -5.69 11.97 -0.45
C THR A 56 -4.48 11.48 0.35
N TRP A 57 -4.04 10.24 0.15
CA TRP A 57 -2.93 9.64 0.86
C TRP A 57 -1.64 10.42 0.66
N THR A 58 -0.95 10.69 1.75
CA THR A 58 0.29 11.45 1.76
C THR A 58 1.52 10.53 1.64
N TRP A 59 2.73 11.05 1.85
CA TRP A 59 3.97 10.28 1.75
C TRP A 59 4.10 9.21 2.85
N GLN A 60 3.37 9.35 3.93
CA GLN A 60 3.38 8.39 5.04
C GLN A 60 2.86 7.01 4.61
N VAL A 61 1.84 6.97 3.74
CA VAL A 61 1.20 5.73 3.31
C VAL A 61 2.15 4.82 2.53
N PRO A 62 2.81 5.27 1.42
CA PRO A 62 3.76 4.42 0.71
C PRO A 62 4.96 4.01 1.58
N LEU A 63 5.41 4.88 2.49
CA LEU A 63 6.45 4.54 3.44
C LEU A 63 5.99 3.48 4.44
N TYR A 64 4.77 3.60 4.98
CA TYR A 64 4.16 2.57 5.81
C TYR A 64 4.03 1.23 5.05
N PHE A 65 3.63 1.24 3.79
CA PHE A 65 3.56 0.02 2.97
C PHE A 65 4.91 -0.67 2.81
N PHE A 66 5.97 0.12 2.73
CA PHE A 66 7.33 -0.41 2.67
C PHE A 66 7.77 -0.96 4.04
N VAL A 67 7.73 -0.14 5.07
CA VAL A 67 8.22 -0.48 6.42
C VAL A 67 7.43 -1.65 7.02
N GLY A 68 6.09 -1.60 6.94
CA GLY A 68 5.23 -2.67 7.43
C GLY A 68 5.41 -3.99 6.65
N GLY A 69 5.64 -3.90 5.34
CA GLY A 69 5.94 -5.07 4.51
C GLY A 69 7.26 -5.73 4.92
N VAL A 70 8.32 -4.93 5.06
CA VAL A 70 9.64 -5.40 5.54
C VAL A 70 9.52 -6.01 6.93
N ALA A 71 8.92 -5.29 7.88
CA ALA A 71 8.74 -5.78 9.25
C ALA A 71 8.01 -7.13 9.31
N GLY A 72 6.93 -7.26 8.51
CA GLY A 72 6.17 -8.51 8.47
C GLY A 72 6.96 -9.69 7.91
N VAL A 73 7.79 -9.47 6.89
CA VAL A 73 8.65 -10.54 6.34
C VAL A 73 9.81 -10.84 7.27
N SER A 74 10.39 -9.83 7.93
CA SER A 74 11.47 -10.03 8.91
C SER A 74 11.07 -10.98 10.03
N THR A 75 9.85 -10.88 10.55
CA THR A 75 9.38 -11.83 11.59
C THR A 75 9.22 -13.25 11.05
N LEU A 76 8.89 -13.44 9.77
CA LEU A 76 8.90 -14.78 9.16
C LEU A 76 10.33 -15.33 9.06
N ILE A 77 11.31 -14.50 8.69
CA ILE A 77 12.72 -14.90 8.62
C ILE A 77 13.24 -15.21 10.05
N ALA A 78 12.83 -14.41 11.06
CA ALA A 78 13.17 -14.65 12.46
C ALA A 78 12.69 -16.04 12.92
N LEU A 79 11.42 -16.37 12.67
CA LEU A 79 10.86 -17.68 13.00
C LEU A 79 11.61 -18.83 12.30
N VAL A 80 11.98 -18.67 11.03
CA VAL A 80 12.79 -19.68 10.33
C VAL A 80 14.18 -19.78 10.95
N ALA A 81 14.81 -18.65 11.32
CA ALA A 81 16.10 -18.63 11.99
C ALA A 81 16.07 -19.31 13.36
N HIS A 82 15.00 -19.12 14.12
CA HIS A 82 14.72 -19.81 15.37
C HIS A 82 14.69 -21.34 15.18
N VAL A 83 13.88 -21.82 14.22
CA VAL A 83 13.75 -23.27 13.93
C VAL A 83 15.07 -23.89 13.48
N VAL A 84 15.90 -23.15 12.73
CA VAL A 84 17.22 -23.60 12.26
C VAL A 84 18.30 -23.46 13.36
N GLY A 85 18.01 -22.77 14.46
CA GLY A 85 18.93 -22.54 15.59
C GLY A 85 19.98 -21.46 15.31
N ASN A 86 19.68 -20.48 14.45
CA ASN A 86 20.56 -19.34 14.19
C ASN A 86 20.14 -18.12 15.02
N ALA A 87 20.53 -18.09 16.28
CA ALA A 87 20.15 -17.07 17.24
C ALA A 87 20.59 -15.64 16.83
N GLY A 88 21.72 -15.50 16.13
CA GLY A 88 22.18 -14.18 15.66
C GLY A 88 21.28 -13.59 14.59
N LEU A 89 20.84 -14.42 13.65
CA LEU A 89 19.92 -14.01 12.58
C LEU A 89 18.52 -13.75 13.16
N GLU A 90 18.03 -14.62 14.03
CA GLU A 90 16.75 -14.49 14.73
C GLU A 90 16.66 -13.15 15.46
N ARG A 91 17.64 -12.86 16.34
CA ARG A 91 17.69 -11.61 17.08
C ARG A 91 17.66 -10.40 16.17
N THR A 92 18.45 -10.39 15.11
CA THR A 92 18.53 -9.26 14.20
C THR A 92 17.21 -9.02 13.48
N GLU A 93 16.55 -10.09 13.03
CA GLU A 93 15.27 -9.98 12.34
C GLU A 93 14.12 -9.62 13.30
N LEU A 94 14.18 -10.04 14.56
CA LEU A 94 13.25 -9.54 15.59
C LEU A 94 13.43 -8.04 15.83
N TRP A 95 14.67 -7.54 15.83
CA TRP A 95 14.95 -6.10 15.91
C TRP A 95 14.38 -5.34 14.71
N VAL A 96 14.58 -5.83 13.50
CA VAL A 96 14.03 -5.21 12.27
C VAL A 96 12.50 -5.22 12.29
N GLY A 97 11.90 -6.36 12.66
CA GLY A 97 10.45 -6.51 12.79
C GLY A 97 9.84 -5.57 13.83
N PHE A 98 10.45 -5.51 15.02
CA PHE A 98 10.02 -4.63 16.12
C PHE A 98 10.17 -3.14 15.78
N ALA A 99 11.32 -2.73 15.25
CA ALA A 99 11.55 -1.35 14.82
C ALA A 99 10.56 -0.93 13.73
N GLY A 100 10.33 -1.83 12.75
CA GLY A 100 9.36 -1.58 11.68
C GLY A 100 7.92 -1.51 12.22
N ALA A 101 7.53 -2.30 13.20
CA ALA A 101 6.23 -2.20 13.86
C ALA A 101 6.05 -0.86 14.59
N LEU A 102 7.09 -0.43 15.34
CA LEU A 102 7.09 0.87 16.02
C LEU A 102 6.96 2.05 15.06
N LEU A 103 7.53 1.96 13.86
CA LEU A 103 7.43 3.01 12.84
C LEU A 103 6.10 2.96 12.08
N SER A 104 5.55 1.78 11.87
CA SER A 104 4.34 1.58 11.04
C SER A 104 3.10 2.23 11.64
N ALA A 105 2.89 2.11 12.95
CA ALA A 105 1.71 2.67 13.61
C ALA A 105 1.69 4.21 13.58
N PRO A 106 2.75 4.95 13.93
CA PRO A 106 2.80 6.40 13.78
C PRO A 106 2.62 6.89 12.34
N LEU A 107 3.21 6.20 11.34
CA LEU A 107 3.06 6.55 9.94
C LEU A 107 1.60 6.46 9.49
N LEU A 108 0.90 5.40 9.88
CA LEU A 108 -0.51 5.22 9.56
C LEU A 108 -1.38 6.26 10.29
N ILE A 109 -1.10 6.52 11.57
CA ILE A 109 -1.85 7.49 12.39
C ILE A 109 -1.66 8.92 11.85
N ALA A 110 -0.46 9.26 11.39
CA ALA A 110 -0.16 10.58 10.86
C ALA A 110 -0.95 10.91 9.58
N ASP A 111 -1.27 9.90 8.75
CA ASP A 111 -2.10 10.10 7.54
C ASP A 111 -3.59 10.30 7.84
N LEU A 112 -4.05 9.93 9.05
CA LEU A 112 -5.48 9.98 9.40
C LEU A 112 -6.05 11.40 9.60
N GLY A 113 -5.22 12.44 9.66
CA GLY A 113 -5.61 13.83 9.94
C GLY A 113 -6.19 14.07 11.34
N ARG A 114 -6.81 13.07 11.97
CA ARG A 114 -7.27 13.07 13.36
C ARG A 114 -6.82 11.76 14.04
N PRO A 115 -5.69 11.77 14.79
CA PRO A 115 -5.07 10.58 15.37
C PRO A 115 -6.01 9.75 16.27
N ALA A 116 -6.88 10.40 17.03
CA ALA A 116 -7.84 9.73 17.91
C ALA A 116 -8.82 8.80 17.17
N ARG A 117 -9.03 8.99 15.86
CA ARG A 117 -9.87 8.09 15.04
C ARG A 117 -9.28 6.70 14.88
N PHE A 118 -7.98 6.54 15.05
CA PHE A 118 -7.33 5.23 15.01
C PHE A 118 -7.88 4.31 16.10
N LEU A 119 -8.04 4.80 17.32
CA LEU A 119 -8.63 4.04 18.43
C LEU A 119 -10.07 3.61 18.15
N ASN A 120 -10.84 4.44 17.42
CA ASN A 120 -12.20 4.06 17.03
C ASN A 120 -12.21 2.91 16.00
N MET A 121 -11.16 2.77 15.18
CA MET A 121 -11.03 1.65 14.23
C MET A 121 -10.78 0.33 14.96
N LEU A 122 -10.13 0.36 16.13
CA LEU A 122 -9.89 -0.82 16.98
C LEU A 122 -11.08 -1.20 17.85
N ARG A 123 -12.10 -0.34 17.97
CA ARG A 123 -13.28 -0.61 18.81
C ARG A 123 -14.18 -1.71 18.27
N VAL A 124 -14.24 -1.85 16.93
CA VAL A 124 -15.13 -2.84 16.27
C VAL A 124 -14.38 -3.54 15.17
N PHE A 125 -14.29 -4.88 15.26
CA PHE A 125 -13.71 -5.70 14.20
C PHE A 125 -14.77 -6.01 13.14
N LYS A 126 -14.54 -5.55 11.89
CA LYS A 126 -15.42 -5.78 10.74
C LYS A 126 -14.67 -6.52 9.65
N LEU A 127 -14.90 -7.83 9.50
CA LEU A 127 -14.27 -8.67 8.47
C LEU A 127 -14.49 -8.18 7.02
N ARG A 128 -15.62 -7.51 6.76
CA ARG A 128 -15.93 -6.96 5.43
C ARG A 128 -15.24 -5.62 5.14
N SER A 129 -14.61 -5.02 6.13
CA SER A 129 -13.88 -3.75 5.97
C SER A 129 -12.39 -4.01 5.94
N VAL A 130 -11.78 -3.84 4.78
CA VAL A 130 -10.33 -4.01 4.59
C VAL A 130 -9.54 -3.11 5.55
N MET A 131 -9.96 -1.87 5.77
CA MET A 131 -9.33 -0.97 6.74
C MET A 131 -9.40 -1.49 8.18
N SER A 132 -10.55 -2.06 8.60
CA SER A 132 -10.68 -2.65 9.94
C SER A 132 -9.76 -3.86 10.10
N VAL A 133 -9.74 -4.76 9.11
CA VAL A 133 -8.83 -5.91 9.12
C VAL A 133 -7.38 -5.46 9.24
N GLY A 134 -6.96 -4.43 8.47
CA GLY A 134 -5.59 -3.93 8.53
C GLY A 134 -5.20 -3.30 9.86
N ALA A 135 -6.09 -2.50 10.47
CA ALA A 135 -5.81 -1.90 11.78
C ALA A 135 -5.64 -2.97 12.87
N TRP A 136 -6.48 -4.01 12.86
CA TRP A 136 -6.38 -5.14 13.78
C TRP A 136 -5.15 -6.00 13.51
N THR A 137 -4.84 -6.26 12.23
CA THR A 137 -3.62 -6.99 11.84
C THR A 137 -2.37 -6.24 12.29
N LEU A 138 -2.29 -4.93 12.05
CA LEU A 138 -1.16 -4.12 12.50
C LEU A 138 -1.02 -4.14 14.03
N SER A 139 -2.12 -3.99 14.76
CA SER A 139 -2.11 -4.01 16.23
C SER A 139 -1.71 -5.39 16.77
N GLY A 140 -2.26 -6.48 16.23
CA GLY A 140 -1.90 -7.84 16.60
C GLY A 140 -0.45 -8.16 16.29
N PHE A 141 0.02 -7.79 15.09
CA PHE A 141 1.40 -7.93 14.68
C PHE A 141 2.36 -7.18 15.61
N SER A 142 2.08 -5.87 15.87
CA SER A 142 2.93 -5.05 16.73
C SER A 142 3.01 -5.58 18.16
N SER A 143 1.90 -6.08 18.70
CA SER A 143 1.87 -6.70 20.03
C SER A 143 2.66 -8.00 20.06
N ALA A 144 2.50 -8.85 19.03
CA ALA A 144 3.16 -10.14 18.97
C ALA A 144 4.68 -10.02 18.78
N VAL A 145 5.13 -9.16 17.82
CA VAL A 145 6.57 -8.97 17.62
C VAL A 145 7.21 -8.27 18.81
N GLY A 146 6.50 -7.33 19.47
CA GLY A 146 6.97 -6.71 20.70
C GLY A 146 7.13 -7.70 21.84
N LEU A 147 6.16 -8.61 22.01
CA LEU A 147 6.23 -9.68 23.01
C LEU A 147 7.38 -10.65 22.72
N ALA A 148 7.48 -11.14 21.47
CA ALA A 148 8.56 -12.05 21.06
C ALA A 148 9.93 -11.39 21.30
N PHE A 149 10.11 -10.15 20.88
CA PHE A 149 11.33 -9.37 21.08
C PHE A 149 11.71 -9.24 22.56
N VAL A 150 10.76 -8.86 23.41
CA VAL A 150 11.01 -8.70 24.86
C VAL A 150 11.35 -10.04 25.51
N CYS A 151 10.63 -11.12 25.19
CA CYS A 151 10.94 -12.45 25.69
C CYS A 151 12.36 -12.89 25.26
N HIS A 152 12.69 -12.69 23.97
CA HIS A 152 14.00 -13.01 23.42
C HIS A 152 15.15 -12.32 24.18
N GLU A 153 15.04 -10.99 24.38
CA GLU A 153 16.07 -10.23 25.10
C GLU A 153 16.18 -10.63 26.59
N ILE A 154 15.06 -10.98 27.24
CA ILE A 154 15.06 -11.49 28.63
C ILE A 154 15.76 -12.86 28.71
N ILE A 155 15.50 -13.74 27.75
CA ILE A 155 16.14 -15.06 27.68
C ILE A 155 17.65 -14.92 27.45
N LEU A 156 18.05 -14.04 26.53
CA LEU A 156 19.47 -13.75 26.27
C LEU A 156 20.18 -13.12 27.49
N ALA A 157 19.46 -12.37 28.32
CA ALA A 157 20.00 -11.82 29.58
C ALA A 157 20.17 -12.88 30.69
N GLY A 158 19.84 -14.14 30.44
CA GLY A 158 20.02 -15.25 31.37
C GLY A 158 18.82 -15.51 32.29
N TYR A 159 17.69 -14.84 32.09
CA TYR A 159 16.46 -15.04 32.89
C TYR A 159 15.48 -16.00 32.19
N GLY A 160 15.97 -16.83 31.24
CA GLY A 160 15.16 -17.79 30.50
C GLY A 160 14.58 -18.87 31.39
N ASN A 161 13.31 -19.22 31.22
CA ASN A 161 12.66 -20.39 31.80
C ASN A 161 11.70 -20.98 30.73
N GLU A 162 11.20 -22.21 31.01
CA GLU A 162 10.34 -22.93 30.06
C GLU A 162 9.10 -22.14 29.64
N PHE A 163 8.51 -21.35 30.54
CA PHE A 163 7.37 -20.55 30.26
C PHE A 163 7.73 -19.40 29.29
N LEU A 164 8.86 -18.71 29.49
CA LEU A 164 9.30 -17.63 28.59
C LEU A 164 9.69 -18.16 27.21
N LEU A 165 10.33 -19.33 27.16
CA LEU A 165 10.64 -19.98 25.86
C LEU A 165 9.37 -20.33 25.09
N LEU A 166 8.36 -20.90 25.76
CA LEU A 166 7.07 -21.18 25.12
C LEU A 166 6.36 -19.90 24.67
N LEU A 167 6.38 -18.86 25.51
CA LEU A 167 5.73 -17.58 25.21
C LEU A 167 6.39 -16.88 24.03
N GLU A 168 7.73 -16.87 23.96
CA GLU A 168 8.51 -16.38 22.84
C GLU A 168 8.12 -17.10 21.55
N TRP A 169 8.18 -18.44 21.55
CA TRP A 169 7.86 -19.24 20.38
C TRP A 169 6.44 -18.99 19.87
N VAL A 170 5.44 -18.96 20.76
CA VAL A 170 4.04 -18.65 20.39
C VAL A 170 3.91 -17.24 19.83
N ALA A 171 4.59 -16.27 20.45
CA ALA A 171 4.57 -14.88 19.99
C ALA A 171 5.23 -14.73 18.61
N GLU A 172 6.35 -15.41 18.35
CA GLU A 172 7.01 -15.42 17.04
C GLU A 172 6.15 -16.04 15.95
N VAL A 173 5.52 -17.18 16.21
CA VAL A 173 4.59 -17.82 15.26
C VAL A 173 3.45 -16.86 14.92
N PHE A 174 2.87 -16.23 15.93
CA PHE A 174 1.78 -15.27 15.71
C PHE A 174 2.27 -14.01 14.99
N ALA A 175 3.46 -13.50 15.31
CA ALA A 175 4.09 -12.38 14.62
C ALA A 175 4.38 -12.71 13.14
N ALA A 176 4.92 -13.90 12.85
CA ALA A 176 5.20 -14.33 11.48
C ALA A 176 3.92 -14.44 10.63
N LEU A 177 2.86 -15.06 11.18
CA LEU A 177 1.57 -15.20 10.48
C LEU A 177 0.89 -13.85 10.25
N SER A 178 0.79 -13.02 11.28
CA SER A 178 0.19 -11.69 11.17
C SER A 178 1.05 -10.73 10.34
N GLY A 179 2.38 -10.88 10.39
CA GLY A 179 3.34 -10.16 9.56
C GLY A 179 3.19 -10.49 8.08
N LEU A 180 2.98 -11.73 7.71
CA LEU A 180 2.71 -12.13 6.32
C LEU A 180 1.39 -11.55 5.81
N ILE A 181 0.36 -11.54 6.66
CA ILE A 181 -0.90 -10.86 6.36
C ILE A 181 -0.65 -9.36 6.18
N LEU A 182 0.11 -8.72 7.06
CA LEU A 182 0.42 -7.30 6.99
C LEU A 182 1.17 -6.94 5.70
N ALA A 183 2.18 -7.75 5.30
CA ALA A 183 2.96 -7.54 4.09
C ALA A 183 2.12 -7.60 2.80
N SER A 184 1.09 -8.48 2.77
CA SER A 184 0.18 -8.62 1.63
C SER A 184 -1.03 -7.69 1.71
N TYR A 185 -1.54 -7.38 2.91
CA TYR A 185 -2.71 -6.54 3.15
C TYR A 185 -2.63 -5.16 2.50
N THR A 186 -1.46 -4.51 2.58
CA THR A 186 -1.26 -3.16 2.04
C THR A 186 -1.56 -3.07 0.55
N SER A 187 -1.28 -4.11 -0.19
CA SER A 187 -1.56 -4.24 -1.61
C SER A 187 -3.03 -4.57 -1.89
N VAL A 188 -3.65 -5.37 -1.04
CA VAL A 188 -5.10 -5.68 -1.12
C VAL A 188 -5.91 -4.41 -0.90
N LEU A 189 -5.48 -3.53 0.02
CA LEU A 189 -6.10 -2.23 0.25
C LEU A 189 -6.18 -1.39 -1.03
N LEU A 190 -5.13 -1.40 -1.87
CA LEU A 190 -5.15 -0.74 -3.17
C LEU A 190 -6.17 -1.40 -4.12
N GLY A 191 -6.16 -2.72 -4.18
CA GLY A 191 -6.97 -3.50 -5.12
C GLY A 191 -8.49 -3.44 -4.90
N VAL A 192 -8.96 -3.07 -3.69
CA VAL A 192 -10.38 -2.91 -3.37
C VAL A 192 -10.91 -1.49 -3.63
N THR A 193 -10.07 -0.57 -4.06
CA THR A 193 -10.50 0.78 -4.42
C THR A 193 -11.12 0.80 -5.82
N ALA A 194 -11.91 1.83 -6.13
CA ALA A 194 -12.44 2.06 -7.47
C ALA A 194 -11.42 2.65 -8.47
N ILE A 195 -10.16 2.86 -8.07
CA ILE A 195 -9.14 3.47 -8.90
C ILE A 195 -8.68 2.47 -9.96
N PRO A 196 -8.79 2.80 -11.27
CA PRO A 196 -8.61 1.87 -12.37
C PRO A 196 -7.27 1.09 -12.33
N VAL A 197 -6.14 1.79 -12.18
CA VAL A 197 -4.82 1.15 -12.17
C VAL A 197 -4.63 0.17 -11.01
N TRP A 198 -5.28 0.39 -9.88
CA TRP A 198 -5.17 -0.49 -8.72
C TRP A 198 -6.14 -1.66 -8.78
N SER A 199 -7.43 -1.40 -9.10
CA SER A 199 -8.45 -2.45 -9.17
C SER A 199 -8.17 -3.47 -10.27
N GLU A 200 -7.70 -3.02 -11.44
CA GLU A 200 -7.32 -3.91 -12.55
C GLU A 200 -6.03 -4.71 -12.28
N ASN A 201 -5.17 -4.22 -11.40
CA ASN A 201 -3.95 -4.89 -11.01
C ASN A 201 -4.02 -5.55 -9.63
N ARG A 202 -5.23 -5.81 -9.11
CA ARG A 202 -5.47 -6.39 -7.77
C ARG A 202 -4.74 -7.71 -7.48
N LYS A 203 -4.31 -8.45 -8.51
CA LYS A 203 -3.50 -9.67 -8.37
C LYS A 203 -2.00 -9.40 -8.51
N LEU A 204 -1.64 -8.39 -9.29
CA LEU A 204 -0.25 -8.06 -9.60
C LEU A 204 0.39 -7.25 -8.47
N VAL A 205 -0.32 -6.27 -7.91
CA VAL A 205 0.19 -5.41 -6.82
C VAL A 205 0.61 -6.22 -5.60
N PRO A 206 -0.16 -7.24 -5.13
CA PRO A 206 0.29 -8.12 -4.05
C PRO A 206 1.60 -8.86 -4.35
N ALA A 207 1.76 -9.36 -5.57
CA ALA A 207 2.98 -10.03 -5.98
C ALA A 207 4.20 -9.09 -5.91
N ILE A 208 4.10 -7.88 -6.47
CA ILE A 208 5.16 -6.86 -6.43
C ILE A 208 5.46 -6.44 -4.97
N PHE A 209 4.43 -6.23 -4.16
CA PHE A 209 4.63 -5.77 -2.79
C PHE A 209 5.27 -6.85 -1.92
N LEU A 210 4.83 -8.09 -2.05
CA LEU A 210 5.39 -9.21 -1.29
C LEU A 210 6.84 -9.50 -1.73
N THR A 211 7.10 -9.57 -3.03
CA THR A 211 8.46 -9.78 -3.56
C THR A 211 9.41 -8.67 -3.12
N GLY A 212 8.98 -7.41 -3.25
CA GLY A 212 9.76 -6.26 -2.80
C GLY A 212 9.99 -6.27 -1.28
N ALA A 213 9.03 -6.74 -0.47
CA ALA A 213 9.20 -6.88 0.98
C ALA A 213 10.20 -8.00 1.32
N MET A 214 10.09 -9.18 0.67
CA MET A 214 11.03 -10.29 0.88
C MET A 214 12.46 -9.92 0.51
N GLY A 215 12.65 -9.34 -0.67
CA GLY A 215 13.99 -8.91 -1.09
C GLY A 215 14.55 -7.78 -0.23
N SER A 216 13.69 -6.86 0.26
CA SER A 216 14.13 -5.77 1.14
C SER A 216 14.49 -6.26 2.53
N ALA A 217 13.76 -7.22 3.12
CA ALA A 217 14.13 -7.82 4.40
C ALA A 217 15.51 -8.50 4.30
N ALA A 218 15.72 -9.34 3.29
CA ALA A 218 17.03 -9.95 3.05
C ALA A 218 18.13 -8.92 2.77
N ALA A 219 17.84 -7.85 2.03
CA ALA A 219 18.78 -6.79 1.75
C ALA A 219 19.15 -5.98 3.01
N ILE A 220 18.21 -5.71 3.88
CA ILE A 220 18.49 -5.06 5.18
C ILE A 220 19.39 -5.93 6.05
N LEU A 221 19.17 -7.25 6.10
CA LEU A 221 20.09 -8.17 6.77
C LEU A 221 21.51 -8.07 6.22
N GLU A 222 21.66 -8.05 4.89
CA GLU A 222 22.98 -7.88 4.27
C GLU A 222 23.60 -6.55 4.68
N LEU A 223 22.85 -5.46 4.69
CA LEU A 223 23.33 -4.15 5.14
C LEU A 223 23.73 -4.14 6.63
N LEU A 224 23.11 -4.98 7.44
CA LEU A 224 23.46 -5.20 8.85
C LEU A 224 24.65 -6.17 9.04
N GLY A 225 25.22 -6.69 7.95
CA GLY A 225 26.43 -7.52 7.98
C GLY A 225 26.19 -9.02 7.84
N PHE A 226 24.95 -9.48 7.71
CA PHE A 226 24.61 -10.90 7.52
C PHE A 226 24.76 -11.31 6.04
N LEU A 227 26.00 -11.40 5.56
CA LEU A 227 26.34 -11.78 4.18
C LEU A 227 26.31 -13.30 3.97
N VAL A 228 25.22 -13.96 4.38
CA VAL A 228 25.07 -15.41 4.26
C VAL A 228 24.51 -15.82 2.88
N PRO A 229 24.73 -17.09 2.44
CA PRO A 229 24.21 -17.54 1.13
C PRO A 229 22.70 -17.44 0.99
N VAL A 230 21.95 -17.62 2.08
CA VAL A 230 20.47 -17.55 2.06
C VAL A 230 20.00 -16.15 1.72
N THR A 231 20.56 -15.09 2.33
CA THR A 231 20.18 -13.69 2.00
C THR A 231 20.51 -13.35 0.57
N GLN A 232 21.66 -13.82 0.05
CA GLN A 232 22.00 -13.67 -1.36
C GLN A 232 21.00 -14.37 -2.28
N SER A 233 20.62 -15.60 -1.98
CA SER A 233 19.65 -16.37 -2.77
C SER A 233 18.27 -15.70 -2.80
N ILE A 234 17.77 -15.24 -1.63
CA ILE A 234 16.53 -14.48 -1.55
C ILE A 234 16.62 -13.20 -2.40
N GLY A 235 17.73 -12.47 -2.30
CA GLY A 235 17.95 -11.26 -3.09
C GLY A 235 17.98 -11.53 -4.61
N ILE A 236 18.62 -12.60 -5.07
CA ILE A 236 18.63 -13.01 -6.49
C ILE A 236 17.22 -13.37 -6.96
N VAL A 237 16.51 -14.20 -6.20
CA VAL A 237 15.14 -14.61 -6.53
C VAL A 237 14.22 -13.38 -6.59
N ALA A 238 14.26 -12.53 -5.56
CA ALA A 238 13.44 -11.31 -5.53
C ALA A 238 13.74 -10.39 -6.70
N SER A 239 15.04 -10.14 -7.02
CA SER A 239 15.41 -9.30 -8.17
C SER A 239 14.95 -9.90 -9.50
N THR A 240 14.99 -11.22 -9.65
CA THR A 240 14.49 -11.90 -10.85
C THR A 240 12.97 -11.72 -10.99
N PHE A 241 12.22 -11.88 -9.90
CA PHE A 241 10.78 -11.63 -9.91
C PHE A 241 10.44 -10.17 -10.22
N GLU A 242 11.19 -9.20 -9.69
CA GLU A 242 10.99 -7.77 -10.02
C GLU A 242 11.18 -7.52 -11.53
N ILE A 243 12.18 -8.15 -12.17
CA ILE A 243 12.38 -8.07 -13.62
C ILE A 243 11.18 -8.66 -14.37
N VAL A 244 10.74 -9.86 -14.00
CA VAL A 244 9.61 -10.54 -14.66
C VAL A 244 8.34 -9.70 -14.53
N LEU A 245 8.07 -9.17 -13.35
CA LEU A 245 6.89 -8.34 -13.09
C LEU A 245 6.95 -7.00 -13.86
N ALA A 246 8.14 -6.39 -13.95
CA ALA A 246 8.35 -5.17 -14.73
C ALA A 246 8.11 -5.41 -16.22
N ILE A 247 8.69 -6.47 -16.79
CA ILE A 247 8.46 -6.87 -18.19
C ILE A 247 6.97 -7.15 -18.43
N PHE A 248 6.30 -7.81 -17.49
CA PHE A 248 4.89 -8.11 -17.61
C PHE A 248 4.01 -6.86 -17.66
N ILE A 249 4.33 -5.83 -16.87
CA ILE A 249 3.63 -4.53 -16.89
C ILE A 249 3.83 -3.83 -18.24
N GLU A 250 5.07 -3.79 -18.74
CA GLU A 250 5.39 -3.16 -20.02
C GLU A 250 4.74 -3.91 -21.19
N ALA A 251 4.78 -5.25 -21.20
CA ALA A 251 4.27 -6.09 -22.28
C ALA A 251 2.73 -6.08 -22.40
N ARG A 252 2.00 -5.85 -21.29
CA ARG A 252 0.53 -5.89 -21.30
C ARG A 252 -0.11 -4.81 -22.16
N GLY A 253 0.53 -3.67 -22.34
CA GLY A 253 0.08 -2.61 -23.25
C GLY A 253 -1.30 -2.01 -22.95
N ARG A 254 -1.94 -2.33 -21.81
CA ARG A 254 -3.29 -1.88 -21.49
C ARG A 254 -3.32 -0.37 -21.22
N TYR A 255 -4.39 0.29 -21.64
CA TYR A 255 -4.58 1.71 -21.40
C TYR A 255 -4.58 2.07 -19.89
N VAL A 256 -5.20 1.22 -19.07
CA VAL A 256 -5.27 1.39 -17.62
C VAL A 256 -3.87 1.42 -16.97
N ASP A 257 -2.88 0.73 -17.55
CA ASP A 257 -1.50 0.69 -17.05
C ASP A 257 -0.64 1.86 -17.56
N ARG A 258 -1.21 2.75 -18.40
CA ARG A 258 -0.53 3.92 -18.96
C ARG A 258 0.20 4.78 -17.92
N PRO A 259 -0.38 5.08 -16.73
CA PRO A 259 0.31 5.86 -15.69
C PRO A 259 1.62 5.21 -15.18
N LEU A 260 1.74 3.86 -15.25
CA LEU A 260 2.95 3.13 -14.85
C LEU A 260 4.04 3.15 -15.93
N ARG A 261 3.70 3.52 -17.18
CA ARG A 261 4.60 3.47 -18.33
C ARG A 261 4.97 4.84 -18.88
N GLU A 262 4.11 5.84 -18.72
CA GLU A 262 4.28 7.15 -19.33
C GLU A 262 4.42 8.25 -18.29
N GLY A 263 5.03 9.36 -18.70
CA GLY A 263 5.21 10.54 -17.86
C GLY A 263 6.18 10.34 -16.68
N ALA A 264 6.15 11.27 -15.74
CA ALA A 264 7.04 11.25 -14.56
C ALA A 264 6.85 9.99 -13.69
N VAL A 265 5.61 9.50 -13.55
CA VAL A 265 5.32 8.29 -12.77
C VAL A 265 5.86 7.05 -13.46
N GLY A 266 5.75 6.97 -14.80
CA GLY A 266 6.36 5.90 -15.58
C GLY A 266 7.89 5.84 -15.43
N TRP A 267 8.55 6.99 -15.42
CA TRP A 267 9.97 7.07 -15.12
C TRP A 267 10.30 6.59 -13.71
N LEU A 268 9.50 6.99 -12.72
CA LEU A 268 9.67 6.53 -11.33
C LEU A 268 9.49 5.02 -11.20
N THR A 269 8.50 4.45 -11.88
CA THR A 269 8.27 3.00 -11.92
C THR A 269 9.45 2.27 -12.53
N ARG A 270 9.96 2.73 -13.68
CA ARG A 270 11.13 2.13 -14.33
C ARG A 270 12.40 2.25 -13.49
N ALA A 271 12.63 3.42 -12.88
CA ALA A 271 13.78 3.61 -11.99
C ALA A 271 13.76 2.63 -10.81
N GLY A 272 12.60 2.48 -10.15
CA GLY A 272 12.41 1.50 -9.09
C GLY A 272 12.67 0.07 -9.56
N SER A 273 12.08 -0.32 -10.69
CA SER A 273 12.25 -1.65 -11.27
C SER A 273 13.68 -1.93 -11.72
N VAL A 274 14.39 -0.95 -12.29
CA VAL A 274 15.79 -1.10 -12.70
C VAL A 274 16.69 -1.27 -11.48
N LEU A 275 16.48 -0.51 -10.42
CA LEU A 275 17.30 -0.62 -9.21
C LEU A 275 17.07 -1.96 -8.50
N ALA A 276 15.80 -2.35 -8.26
CA ALA A 276 15.49 -3.59 -7.54
C ALA A 276 15.73 -4.85 -8.39
N GLY A 277 15.50 -4.77 -9.70
CA GLY A 277 15.66 -5.87 -10.64
C GLY A 277 17.09 -5.99 -11.20
N PRO A 278 17.32 -5.53 -12.44
CA PRO A 278 18.57 -5.82 -13.15
C PRO A 278 19.81 -5.30 -12.43
N THR A 279 19.79 -4.10 -11.83
CA THR A 279 20.97 -3.56 -11.14
C THR A 279 21.36 -4.42 -9.94
N SER A 280 20.39 -4.72 -9.06
CA SER A 280 20.65 -5.58 -7.90
C SER A 280 21.05 -7.00 -8.32
N LEU A 281 20.41 -7.57 -9.36
CA LEU A 281 20.71 -8.92 -9.86
C LEU A 281 22.13 -9.00 -10.45
N LEU A 282 22.54 -8.05 -11.28
CA LEU A 282 23.86 -8.01 -11.87
C LEU A 282 24.96 -7.88 -10.82
N LEU A 283 24.80 -6.98 -9.85
CA LEU A 283 25.76 -6.81 -8.76
C LEU A 283 25.89 -8.09 -7.91
N ARG A 284 24.81 -8.85 -7.69
CA ARG A 284 24.82 -10.12 -6.97
C ARG A 284 25.41 -11.26 -7.79
N GLY A 285 25.05 -11.35 -9.09
CA GLY A 285 25.43 -12.45 -9.96
C GLY A 285 26.90 -12.43 -10.38
N PHE A 286 27.39 -11.29 -10.83
CA PHE A 286 28.77 -11.21 -11.37
C PHE A 286 29.82 -10.94 -10.29
N TRP A 287 29.48 -10.23 -9.22
CA TRP A 287 30.44 -9.79 -8.21
C TRP A 287 29.96 -10.06 -6.76
N GLY A 288 28.99 -10.94 -6.58
CA GLY A 288 28.42 -11.25 -5.26
C GLY A 288 29.42 -11.85 -4.24
N HIS A 289 30.65 -12.15 -4.64
CA HIS A 289 31.71 -12.61 -3.74
C HIS A 289 32.38 -11.45 -2.97
N THR A 290 32.21 -10.20 -3.42
CA THR A 290 32.79 -9.02 -2.77
C THR A 290 31.76 -8.37 -1.84
N PRO A 291 32.06 -8.22 -0.53
CA PRO A 291 31.11 -7.64 0.43
C PRO A 291 30.58 -6.26 0.02
N GLY A 292 31.46 -5.38 -0.49
CA GLY A 292 31.10 -4.03 -0.91
C GLY A 292 30.03 -4.00 -2.02
N LEU A 293 30.10 -4.91 -2.98
CA LEU A 293 29.12 -5.00 -4.07
C LEU A 293 27.81 -5.66 -3.64
N ARG A 294 27.86 -6.55 -2.65
CA ARG A 294 26.64 -7.05 -2.00
C ARG A 294 25.90 -5.94 -1.26
N TYR A 295 26.62 -5.09 -0.51
CA TYR A 295 26.00 -3.90 0.11
C TYR A 295 25.41 -2.94 -0.93
N ALA A 296 26.10 -2.71 -2.05
CA ALA A 296 25.57 -1.91 -3.14
C ALA A 296 24.31 -2.52 -3.75
N ALA A 297 24.32 -3.84 -4.00
CA ALA A 297 23.14 -4.57 -4.50
C ALA A 297 21.94 -4.50 -3.54
N ALA A 298 22.21 -4.67 -2.25
CA ALA A 298 21.20 -4.56 -1.19
C ALA A 298 20.62 -3.14 -1.12
N SER A 299 21.48 -2.11 -1.16
CA SER A 299 21.03 -0.71 -1.18
C SER A 299 20.20 -0.38 -2.42
N CYS A 300 20.59 -0.86 -3.59
CA CYS A 300 19.83 -0.69 -4.83
C CYS A 300 18.45 -1.37 -4.72
N PHE A 301 18.39 -2.57 -4.16
CA PHE A 301 17.13 -3.28 -4.00
C PHE A 301 16.17 -2.54 -3.06
N VAL A 302 16.64 -2.14 -1.87
CA VAL A 302 15.85 -1.39 -0.88
C VAL A 302 15.33 -0.08 -1.47
N ALA A 303 16.21 0.69 -2.13
CA ALA A 303 15.82 1.94 -2.77
C ALA A 303 14.79 1.71 -3.89
N GLY A 304 15.01 0.71 -4.74
CA GLY A 304 14.10 0.37 -5.83
C GLY A 304 12.73 -0.07 -5.34
N ALA A 305 12.67 -0.93 -4.34
CA ALA A 305 11.43 -1.38 -3.72
C ALA A 305 10.66 -0.23 -3.03
N LEU A 306 11.37 0.67 -2.37
CA LEU A 306 10.77 1.88 -1.77
C LEU A 306 10.19 2.79 -2.86
N ILE A 307 10.95 3.09 -3.91
CA ILE A 307 10.51 3.89 -5.05
C ILE A 307 9.26 3.28 -5.69
N ALA A 308 9.20 1.97 -5.84
CA ALA A 308 8.04 1.28 -6.39
C ALA A 308 6.76 1.55 -5.56
N ARG A 309 6.83 1.61 -4.22
CA ARG A 309 5.68 1.95 -3.37
C ARG A 309 5.16 3.35 -3.67
N PHE A 310 6.06 4.34 -3.81
CA PHE A 310 5.69 5.71 -4.18
C PHE A 310 5.13 5.78 -5.59
N ALA A 311 5.71 5.06 -6.55
CA ALA A 311 5.26 5.01 -7.93
C ALA A 311 3.82 4.48 -8.04
N TRP A 312 3.48 3.38 -7.35
CA TRP A 312 2.13 2.82 -7.35
C TRP A 312 1.08 3.78 -6.77
N ILE A 313 1.41 4.49 -5.69
CA ILE A 313 0.50 5.50 -5.11
C ILE A 313 0.34 6.68 -6.08
N ALA A 314 1.43 7.17 -6.67
CA ALA A 314 1.39 8.24 -7.66
C ALA A 314 0.59 7.84 -8.92
N ALA A 315 0.76 6.61 -9.41
CA ALA A 315 -0.01 6.06 -10.53
C ALA A 315 -1.52 6.08 -10.26
N GLY A 316 -1.93 5.74 -9.04
CA GLY A 316 -3.33 5.83 -8.63
C GLY A 316 -3.90 7.25 -8.69
N ARG A 317 -3.10 8.26 -8.28
CA ARG A 317 -3.52 9.67 -8.38
C ARG A 317 -3.69 10.11 -9.84
N VAL A 318 -2.82 9.69 -10.73
CA VAL A 318 -2.92 9.98 -12.16
C VAL A 318 -4.13 9.26 -12.76
N SER A 319 -4.26 7.96 -12.49
CA SER A 319 -5.36 7.13 -13.00
C SER A 319 -6.74 7.58 -12.52
N SER A 320 -6.87 8.13 -11.31
CA SER A 320 -8.14 8.63 -10.79
C SER A 320 -8.65 9.88 -11.52
N ARG A 321 -7.78 10.61 -12.21
CA ARG A 321 -8.10 11.81 -12.99
C ARG A 321 -8.38 11.52 -14.45
N ASP A 322 -8.19 10.28 -14.89
CA ASP A 322 -8.39 9.85 -16.28
C ASP A 322 -9.76 9.18 -16.44
N PRO A 323 -10.76 9.86 -17.06
CA PRO A 323 -12.08 9.30 -17.27
C PRO A 323 -12.09 8.11 -18.24
N GLN A 324 -11.15 8.09 -19.21
CA GLN A 324 -11.12 7.05 -20.24
C GLN A 324 -10.77 5.69 -19.62
N ALA A 325 -9.83 5.66 -18.67
CA ALA A 325 -9.48 4.44 -17.98
C ALA A 325 -10.69 3.81 -17.25
N LEU A 326 -11.57 4.64 -16.67
CA LEU A 326 -12.79 4.17 -15.99
C LEU A 326 -13.82 3.64 -17.01
N PHE A 327 -14.04 4.39 -18.10
CA PHE A 327 -15.00 3.97 -19.12
C PHE A 327 -14.60 2.70 -19.85
N GLU A 328 -13.32 2.44 -20.04
CA GLU A 328 -12.84 1.15 -20.60
C GLU A 328 -13.18 -0.03 -19.69
N ILE A 329 -12.99 0.10 -18.39
CA ILE A 329 -13.36 -0.95 -17.43
C ILE A 329 -14.87 -1.21 -17.49
N GLN A 330 -15.68 -0.17 -17.44
CA GLN A 330 -17.14 -0.29 -17.48
C GLN A 330 -17.66 -0.92 -18.77
N ARG A 331 -17.06 -0.59 -19.92
CA ARG A 331 -17.41 -1.21 -21.20
C ARG A 331 -17.06 -2.68 -21.23
N ARG A 332 -15.91 -3.04 -20.65
CA ARG A 332 -15.47 -4.44 -20.60
C ARG A 332 -16.39 -5.29 -19.72
N ASP A 333 -16.79 -4.76 -18.57
CA ASP A 333 -17.71 -5.45 -17.65
C ASP A 333 -19.09 -5.66 -18.26
N ARG A 334 -19.63 -4.68 -19.03
CA ARG A 334 -20.89 -4.83 -19.77
C ARG A 334 -20.83 -5.90 -20.85
N ASN A 335 -19.70 -6.06 -21.52
CA ASN A 335 -19.52 -7.07 -22.56
C ASN A 335 -19.36 -8.49 -22.00
N VAL A 336 -19.00 -8.62 -20.71
CA VAL A 336 -18.85 -9.91 -20.01
C VAL A 336 -20.16 -10.35 -19.35
N THR A 337 -21.07 -9.41 -19.05
CA THR A 337 -22.41 -9.71 -18.50
C THR A 337 -23.45 -9.34 -19.57
N PRO A 338 -23.85 -10.27 -20.47
CA PRO A 338 -25.00 -10.02 -21.32
C PRO A 338 -26.21 -9.80 -20.43
N ALA A 339 -27.00 -8.78 -20.77
CA ALA A 339 -28.23 -8.44 -20.07
C ALA A 339 -29.09 -9.69 -19.91
N ALA A 340 -29.36 -10.07 -18.65
CA ALA A 340 -30.32 -11.11 -18.32
C ALA A 340 -31.73 -10.57 -18.46
#